data_1c52f5cfa5c78790dcd278c4394ff708
#
_entry.id   1c52f5cfa5c78790dcd278c4394ff708
#
_cell.length_a   1.000
_cell.length_b   1.000
_cell.length_c   1.000
_cell.angle_alpha   90.00
_cell.angle_beta   90.00
_cell.angle_gamma   90.00
#
_symmetry.space_group_name_H-M   'P 1'
#
loop_
_entity.id
_entity.type
_entity.pdbx_description
1 polymer ?
#
loop_
_entity_poly.entity_id
_entity_poly.type
_entity_poly.pdbx_seq_one_letter_code
_entity_poly.pdbx_strand_id
1 'polypeptide(L)'
;MKLKFYKVLLKKRFPLAISRGIRGDAYNLFLSFEKDGIIGWGEAAPGKTENAGSVEEVESQLNILIAKGIENKTNQEINKIARAMGIAPCAMAALDMAIWDWKAKNKNLPLHQFLHFPPPSVPTSITIGINHPEVVKERIPLMFEDSTIKALKVKLGAPQGIEA
;
A
#
# COMPACT_ATOMS: atom_id res chain seq x y z
N MET A 1 -6.04 8.86 -21.59
CA MET A 1 -5.80 8.22 -20.27
C MET A 1 -6.52 6.88 -20.23
N LYS A 2 -5.85 5.82 -19.77
CA LYS A 2 -6.43 4.49 -19.61
C LYS A 2 -6.08 3.96 -18.22
N LEU A 3 -7.07 3.43 -17.52
CA LEU A 3 -6.92 2.83 -16.20
C LEU A 3 -7.29 1.35 -16.27
N LYS A 4 -6.50 0.51 -15.59
CA LYS A 4 -6.80 -0.92 -15.44
C LYS A 4 -6.60 -1.32 -13.99
N PHE A 5 -7.39 -2.27 -13.54
CA PHE A 5 -7.39 -2.79 -12.18
C PHE A 5 -7.00 -4.26 -12.18
N TYR A 6 -6.19 -4.64 -11.18
CA TYR A 6 -5.70 -6.00 -11.01
C TYR A 6 -5.88 -6.42 -9.55
N LYS A 7 -6.68 -7.43 -9.31
CA LYS A 7 -6.87 -8.03 -7.98
C LYS A 7 -5.77 -9.04 -7.74
N VAL A 8 -4.93 -8.79 -6.76
CA VAL A 8 -3.76 -9.62 -6.47
C VAL A 8 -3.83 -10.15 -5.05
N LEU A 9 -3.75 -11.47 -4.88
CA LEU A 9 -3.60 -12.09 -3.58
C LEU A 9 -2.14 -11.98 -3.13
N LEU A 10 -1.90 -11.20 -2.09
CA LEU A 10 -0.60 -11.08 -1.45
C LEU A 10 -0.49 -12.11 -0.32
N LYS A 11 0.37 -13.09 -0.51
CA LYS A 11 0.65 -14.13 0.49
C LYS A 11 1.74 -13.68 1.45
N LYS A 12 1.48 -13.82 2.73
CA LYS A 12 2.50 -13.56 3.77
C LYS A 12 3.31 -14.82 4.04
N ARG A 13 4.63 -14.70 4.03
CA ARG A 13 5.52 -15.78 4.46
C ARG A 13 5.20 -16.21 5.90
N PHE A 14 4.89 -15.25 6.77
CA PHE A 14 4.44 -15.49 8.13
C PHE A 14 3.19 -14.63 8.43
N PRO A 15 2.13 -15.20 9.00
CA PRO A 15 1.02 -14.40 9.51
C PRO A 15 1.51 -13.38 10.54
N LEU A 16 0.95 -12.18 10.52
CA LEU A 16 1.32 -11.10 11.42
C LEU A 16 0.31 -11.01 12.56
N ALA A 17 0.67 -11.52 13.72
CA ALA A 17 -0.12 -11.37 14.94
C ALA A 17 0.16 -9.99 15.58
N ILE A 18 -0.91 -9.28 15.92
CA ILE A 18 -0.90 -7.98 16.60
C ILE A 18 -1.98 -8.00 17.69
N SER A 19 -2.01 -7.02 18.59
CA SER A 19 -3.01 -6.92 19.68
C SER A 19 -4.47 -6.97 19.20
N ARG A 20 -4.73 -6.63 17.94
CA ARG A 20 -6.08 -6.61 17.34
C ARG A 20 -6.40 -7.86 16.49
N GLY A 21 -5.59 -8.91 16.56
CA GLY A 21 -5.79 -10.16 15.85
C GLY A 21 -4.66 -10.54 14.90
N ILE A 22 -4.88 -11.57 14.10
CA ILE A 22 -3.90 -12.10 13.15
C ILE A 22 -4.21 -11.58 11.75
N ARG A 23 -3.20 -11.04 11.08
CA ARG A 23 -3.24 -10.59 9.70
C ARG A 23 -2.55 -11.61 8.80
N GLY A 24 -3.34 -12.37 8.06
CA GLY A 24 -2.87 -13.33 7.05
C GLY A 24 -2.78 -12.72 5.64
N ASP A 25 -2.96 -13.59 4.65
CA ASP A 25 -3.03 -13.22 3.24
C ASP A 25 -4.16 -12.21 2.99
N ALA A 26 -3.97 -11.34 2.00
CA ALA A 26 -4.95 -10.31 1.69
C ALA A 26 -4.97 -10.02 0.18
N TYR A 27 -6.15 -9.71 -0.35
CA TYR A 27 -6.26 -9.14 -1.68
C TYR A 27 -6.00 -7.64 -1.65
N ASN A 28 -5.08 -7.19 -2.50
CA ASN A 28 -4.88 -5.78 -2.78
C ASN A 28 -5.28 -5.48 -4.23
N LEU A 29 -5.69 -4.25 -4.49
CA LEU A 29 -6.01 -3.77 -5.83
C LEU A 29 -4.85 -2.97 -6.37
N PHE A 30 -4.21 -3.47 -7.43
CA PHE A 30 -3.22 -2.72 -8.18
C PHE A 30 -3.91 -1.94 -9.29
N LEU A 31 -3.46 -0.72 -9.50
CA LEU A 31 -3.96 0.20 -10.50
C LEU A 31 -2.82 0.56 -11.45
N SER A 32 -3.03 0.37 -12.76
CA SER A 32 -2.19 0.97 -13.79
C SER A 32 -2.86 2.20 -14.39
N PHE A 33 -2.13 3.30 -14.44
CA PHE A 33 -2.49 4.55 -15.11
C PHE A 33 -1.62 4.70 -16.35
N GLU A 34 -2.21 4.60 -17.53
CA GLU A 34 -1.52 4.70 -18.82
C GLU A 34 -1.89 6.00 -19.51
N LYS A 35 -0.89 6.79 -19.87
CA LYS A 35 -1.01 8.00 -20.67
C LYS A 35 0.27 8.20 -21.48
N ASP A 36 0.14 8.58 -22.76
CA ASP A 36 1.26 8.86 -23.67
C ASP A 36 2.28 7.70 -23.77
N GLY A 37 1.79 6.44 -23.71
CA GLY A 37 2.61 5.24 -23.77
C GLY A 37 3.39 4.91 -22.47
N ILE A 38 3.21 5.69 -21.42
CA ILE A 38 3.88 5.50 -20.13
C ILE A 38 2.87 4.98 -19.10
N ILE A 39 3.30 4.02 -18.27
CA ILE A 39 2.46 3.40 -17.25
C ILE A 39 3.00 3.76 -15.85
N GLY A 40 2.14 4.40 -15.06
CA GLY A 40 2.32 4.55 -13.62
C GLY A 40 1.53 3.52 -12.84
N TRP A 41 2.04 3.09 -11.69
CA TRP A 41 1.45 2.07 -10.83
C TRP A 41 1.08 2.61 -9.46
N GLY A 42 -0.04 2.10 -8.94
CA GLY A 42 -0.48 2.34 -7.56
C GLY A 42 -1.12 1.11 -6.96
N GLU A 43 -1.25 1.09 -5.65
CA GLU A 43 -1.77 -0.04 -4.88
C GLU A 43 -2.74 0.45 -3.80
N ALA A 44 -3.90 -0.19 -3.70
CA ALA A 44 -4.82 -0.06 -2.59
C ALA A 44 -4.82 -1.33 -1.74
N ALA A 45 -4.65 -1.17 -0.43
CA ALA A 45 -4.81 -2.23 0.55
C ALA A 45 -6.11 -1.99 1.34
N PRO A 46 -7.25 -2.54 0.91
CA PRO A 46 -8.53 -2.34 1.57
C PRO A 46 -8.54 -2.98 2.96
N GLY A 47 -9.37 -2.46 3.84
CA GLY A 47 -9.58 -2.98 5.18
C GLY A 47 -10.74 -2.26 5.85
N LYS A 48 -11.35 -2.88 6.85
CA LYS A 48 -12.50 -2.30 7.58
C LYS A 48 -12.19 -0.92 8.18
N THR A 49 -10.92 -0.67 8.52
CA THR A 49 -10.46 0.62 9.08
C THR A 49 -10.16 1.67 8.02
N GLU A 50 -10.19 1.29 6.73
CA GLU A 50 -9.80 2.14 5.59
C GLU A 50 -11.00 2.64 4.78
N ASN A 51 -12.21 2.53 5.32
CA ASN A 51 -13.48 2.88 4.67
C ASN A 51 -13.72 2.17 3.32
N ALA A 52 -13.06 1.03 3.12
CA ALA A 52 -13.33 0.09 2.03
C ALA A 52 -12.98 -1.32 2.51
N GLY A 53 -13.98 -2.20 2.56
CA GLY A 53 -13.82 -3.56 3.11
C GLY A 53 -13.23 -4.55 2.13
N SER A 54 -13.28 -4.28 0.82
CA SER A 54 -12.87 -5.21 -0.23
C SER A 54 -12.24 -4.49 -1.44
N VAL A 55 -11.55 -5.26 -2.28
CA VAL A 55 -10.99 -4.76 -3.54
C VAL A 55 -12.07 -4.37 -4.54
N GLU A 56 -13.23 -5.03 -4.51
CA GLU A 56 -14.39 -4.72 -5.36
C GLU A 56 -14.97 -3.35 -5.00
N GLU A 57 -15.03 -3.05 -3.71
CA GLU A 57 -15.50 -1.74 -3.23
C GLU A 57 -14.54 -0.63 -3.64
N VAL A 58 -13.23 -0.84 -3.52
CA VAL A 58 -12.20 0.10 -3.99
C VAL A 58 -12.33 0.34 -5.50
N GLU A 59 -12.44 -0.73 -6.29
CA GLU A 59 -12.60 -0.64 -7.74
C GLU A 59 -13.87 0.13 -8.13
N SER A 60 -14.99 -0.14 -7.46
CA SER A 60 -16.25 0.58 -7.66
C SER A 60 -16.11 2.08 -7.37
N GLN A 61 -15.51 2.43 -6.24
CA GLN A 61 -15.28 3.83 -5.85
C GLN A 61 -14.37 4.55 -6.86
N LEU A 62 -13.31 3.91 -7.33
CA LEU A 62 -12.43 4.48 -8.35
C LEU A 62 -13.15 4.68 -9.69
N ASN A 63 -13.96 3.73 -10.12
CA ASN A 63 -14.76 3.87 -11.35
C ASN A 63 -15.75 5.05 -11.26
N ILE A 64 -16.40 5.25 -10.12
CA ILE A 64 -17.29 6.39 -9.89
C ILE A 64 -16.50 7.71 -9.94
N LEU A 65 -15.30 7.76 -9.36
CA LEU A 65 -14.43 8.94 -9.39
C LEU A 65 -13.96 9.26 -10.82
N ILE A 66 -13.55 8.24 -11.58
CA ILE A 66 -13.13 8.37 -12.97
C ILE A 66 -14.24 8.93 -13.84
N ALA A 67 -15.48 8.47 -13.64
CA ALA A 67 -16.65 8.96 -14.37
C ALA A 67 -16.94 10.46 -14.15
N LYS A 68 -16.28 11.11 -13.19
CA LYS A 68 -16.34 12.57 -12.99
C LYS A 68 -15.40 13.35 -13.91
N GLY A 69 -14.71 12.70 -14.84
CA GLY A 69 -13.84 13.37 -15.81
C GLY A 69 -12.58 13.94 -15.15
N ILE A 70 -11.75 13.08 -14.59
CA ILE A 70 -10.51 13.47 -13.88
C ILE A 70 -9.29 13.61 -14.78
N GLU A 71 -9.41 13.32 -16.09
CA GLU A 71 -8.31 13.16 -17.04
C GLU A 71 -7.39 14.38 -17.14
N ASN A 72 -7.97 15.58 -17.00
CA ASN A 72 -7.25 16.85 -17.16
C ASN A 72 -7.15 17.62 -15.82
N LYS A 73 -7.40 16.94 -14.71
CA LYS A 73 -7.34 17.55 -13.38
C LYS A 73 -5.99 17.35 -12.72
N THR A 74 -5.60 18.29 -11.91
CA THR A 74 -4.43 18.17 -11.03
C THR A 74 -4.71 17.17 -9.90
N ASN A 75 -3.65 16.62 -9.29
CA ASN A 75 -3.80 15.75 -8.11
C ASN A 75 -4.61 16.43 -6.99
N GLN A 76 -4.44 17.74 -6.79
CA GLN A 76 -5.19 18.50 -5.76
C GLN A 76 -6.68 18.56 -6.08
N GLU A 77 -7.06 18.81 -7.33
CA GLU A 77 -8.45 18.82 -7.76
C GLU A 77 -9.10 17.44 -7.64
N ILE A 78 -8.37 16.38 -8.05
CA ILE A 78 -8.83 14.99 -7.90
C ILE A 78 -9.06 14.67 -6.42
N ASN A 79 -8.11 15.00 -5.55
CA ASN A 79 -8.24 14.81 -4.11
C ASN A 79 -9.46 15.55 -3.51
N LYS A 80 -9.70 16.80 -3.95
CA LYS A 80 -10.85 17.58 -3.49
C LYS A 80 -12.18 16.91 -3.89
N ILE A 81 -12.29 16.47 -5.15
CA ILE A 81 -13.48 15.76 -5.65
C ILE A 81 -13.70 14.47 -4.88
N ALA A 82 -12.65 13.66 -4.74
CA ALA A 82 -12.72 12.38 -4.07
C ALA A 82 -13.13 12.49 -2.60
N ARG A 83 -12.61 13.46 -1.87
CA ARG A 83 -13.01 13.75 -0.48
C ARG A 83 -14.48 14.16 -0.39
N ALA A 84 -14.94 15.02 -1.29
CA ALA A 84 -16.33 15.44 -1.34
C ALA A 84 -17.30 14.28 -1.67
N MET A 85 -16.83 13.26 -2.36
CA MET A 85 -17.57 12.04 -2.70
C MET A 85 -17.46 10.93 -1.65
N GLY A 86 -16.65 11.10 -0.60
CA GLY A 86 -16.42 10.07 0.41
C GLY A 86 -15.62 8.86 -0.10
N ILE A 87 -14.79 9.05 -1.14
CA ILE A 87 -13.91 7.99 -1.66
C ILE A 87 -12.93 7.57 -0.55
N ALA A 88 -12.76 6.26 -0.37
CA ALA A 88 -11.90 5.70 0.66
C ALA A 88 -10.43 6.14 0.51
N PRO A 89 -9.72 6.43 1.60
CA PRO A 89 -8.31 6.83 1.56
C PRO A 89 -7.41 5.84 0.82
N CYS A 90 -7.64 4.53 0.95
CA CYS A 90 -6.86 3.52 0.24
C CYS A 90 -7.08 3.57 -1.29
N ALA A 91 -8.31 3.86 -1.74
CA ALA A 91 -8.60 4.05 -3.17
C ALA A 91 -7.90 5.30 -3.70
N MET A 92 -7.96 6.39 -2.94
CA MET A 92 -7.25 7.63 -3.28
C MET A 92 -5.74 7.45 -3.32
N ALA A 93 -5.17 6.72 -2.36
CA ALA A 93 -3.73 6.43 -2.34
C ALA A 93 -3.28 5.70 -3.60
N ALA A 94 -4.04 4.69 -4.06
CA ALA A 94 -3.72 3.96 -5.29
C ALA A 94 -3.69 4.88 -6.51
N LEU A 95 -4.70 5.73 -6.68
CA LEU A 95 -4.77 6.66 -7.81
C LEU A 95 -3.66 7.71 -7.74
N ASP A 96 -3.42 8.28 -6.58
CA ASP A 96 -2.38 9.31 -6.39
C ASP A 96 -0.98 8.74 -6.65
N MET A 97 -0.66 7.57 -6.11
CA MET A 97 0.60 6.87 -6.40
C MET A 97 0.78 6.61 -7.88
N ALA A 98 -0.24 6.12 -8.58
CA ALA A 98 -0.16 5.83 -10.01
C ALA A 98 0.10 7.10 -10.84
N ILE A 99 -0.53 8.22 -10.50
CA ILE A 99 -0.33 9.50 -11.18
C ILE A 99 1.08 10.04 -10.90
N TRP A 100 1.58 9.97 -9.67
CA TRP A 100 2.94 10.43 -9.33
C TRP A 100 4.01 9.55 -9.98
N ASP A 101 3.84 8.24 -10.00
CA ASP A 101 4.74 7.32 -10.68
C ASP A 101 4.79 7.60 -12.19
N TRP A 102 3.61 7.82 -12.81
CA TRP A 102 3.55 8.24 -14.21
C TRP A 102 4.28 9.55 -14.45
N LYS A 103 4.07 10.58 -13.61
CA LYS A 103 4.72 11.89 -13.75
C LYS A 103 6.24 11.79 -13.68
N ALA A 104 6.77 11.01 -12.74
CA ALA A 104 8.20 10.80 -12.57
C ALA A 104 8.79 10.06 -13.79
N LYS A 105 8.15 8.99 -14.25
CA LYS A 105 8.55 8.24 -15.44
C LYS A 105 8.49 9.09 -16.70
N ASN A 106 7.48 9.93 -16.85
CA ASN A 106 7.36 10.87 -17.99
C ASN A 106 8.50 11.90 -18.02
N LYS A 107 9.14 12.17 -16.90
CA LYS A 107 10.36 12.99 -16.80
C LYS A 107 11.65 12.18 -16.80
N ASN A 108 11.54 10.86 -16.95
CA ASN A 108 12.69 9.92 -16.85
C ASN A 108 13.49 10.09 -15.56
N LEU A 109 12.78 10.31 -14.43
CA LEU A 109 13.36 10.51 -13.11
C LEU A 109 12.83 9.47 -12.12
N PRO A 110 13.65 8.98 -11.19
CA PRO A 110 13.15 8.28 -10.01
C PRO A 110 12.22 9.19 -9.21
N LEU A 111 11.18 8.61 -8.59
CA LEU A 111 10.14 9.39 -7.90
C LEU A 111 10.70 10.32 -6.82
N HIS A 112 11.69 9.88 -6.03
CA HIS A 112 12.30 10.72 -5.00
C HIS A 112 12.99 11.96 -5.58
N GLN A 113 13.69 11.83 -6.73
CA GLN A 113 14.31 12.96 -7.41
C GLN A 113 13.26 13.91 -8.00
N PHE A 114 12.20 13.33 -8.61
CA PHE A 114 11.09 14.12 -9.14
C PHE A 114 10.40 14.95 -8.04
N LEU A 115 10.31 14.42 -6.83
CA LEU A 115 9.74 15.09 -5.66
C LEU A 115 10.78 15.92 -4.87
N HIS A 116 12.02 16.04 -5.36
CA HIS A 116 13.12 16.77 -4.71
C HIS A 116 13.48 16.24 -3.31
N PHE A 117 13.28 14.93 -3.06
CA PHE A 117 13.74 14.28 -1.85
C PHE A 117 15.13 13.67 -2.04
N PRO A 118 15.97 13.68 -1.01
CA PRO A 118 17.23 12.94 -1.03
C PRO A 118 16.96 11.42 -1.12
N PRO A 119 17.91 10.63 -1.61
CA PRO A 119 17.79 9.18 -1.57
C PRO A 119 17.63 8.70 -0.12
N PRO A 120 16.89 7.59 0.11
CA PRO A 120 16.73 7.04 1.46
C PRO A 120 18.09 6.73 2.08
N SER A 121 18.35 7.26 3.27
CA SER A 121 19.60 7.06 4.02
C SER A 121 19.48 6.08 5.19
N VAL A 122 18.24 5.77 5.59
CA VAL A 122 17.97 4.85 6.70
C VAL A 122 17.49 3.49 6.18
N PRO A 123 17.97 2.37 6.76
CA PRO A 123 17.52 1.05 6.36
C PRO A 123 16.05 0.84 6.76
N THR A 124 15.34 0.07 5.96
CA THR A 124 13.99 -0.40 6.32
C THR A 124 14.06 -1.43 7.45
N SER A 125 12.93 -1.63 8.14
CA SER A 125 12.77 -2.68 9.13
C SER A 125 11.78 -3.73 8.68
N ILE A 126 12.01 -5.00 9.07
CA ILE A 126 11.02 -6.06 8.96
C ILE A 126 10.30 -6.23 10.30
N THR A 127 9.00 -6.52 10.26
CA THR A 127 8.21 -6.67 11.48
C THR A 127 7.98 -8.13 11.82
N ILE A 128 8.31 -8.54 13.05
CA ILE A 128 7.85 -9.80 13.64
C ILE A 128 6.62 -9.54 14.50
N GLY A 129 5.57 -10.35 14.29
CA GLY A 129 4.34 -10.28 15.08
C GLY A 129 4.49 -10.86 16.48
N ILE A 130 3.43 -10.74 17.28
CA ILE A 130 3.32 -11.36 18.61
C ILE A 130 3.30 -12.87 18.40
N ASN A 131 4.26 -13.55 18.99
CA ASN A 131 4.38 -15.02 18.92
C ASN A 131 5.05 -15.53 20.19
N HIS A 132 4.90 -16.83 20.46
CA HIS A 132 5.66 -17.50 21.50
C HIS A 132 7.18 -17.35 21.26
N PRO A 133 8.03 -17.18 22.29
CA PRO A 133 9.47 -16.95 22.14
C PRO A 133 10.18 -17.95 21.22
N GLU A 134 9.83 -19.24 21.28
CA GLU A 134 10.43 -20.27 20.41
C GLU A 134 10.14 -20.01 18.92
N VAL A 135 8.91 -19.61 18.59
CA VAL A 135 8.52 -19.24 17.21
C VAL A 135 9.26 -18.00 16.74
N VAL A 136 9.47 -17.03 17.63
CA VAL A 136 10.27 -15.82 17.33
C VAL A 136 11.70 -16.21 17.01
N LYS A 137 12.32 -17.06 17.84
CA LYS A 137 13.68 -17.58 17.68
C LYS A 137 13.88 -18.30 16.35
N GLU A 138 12.92 -19.11 15.92
CA GLU A 138 12.96 -19.79 14.63
C GLU A 138 12.80 -18.86 13.43
N ARG A 139 11.94 -17.84 13.54
CA ARG A 139 11.62 -16.93 12.43
C ARG A 139 12.65 -15.86 12.18
N ILE A 140 13.35 -15.37 13.21
CA ILE A 140 14.32 -14.28 13.07
C ILE A 140 15.40 -14.59 12.02
N PRO A 141 16.08 -15.75 12.02
CA PRO A 141 17.06 -16.05 10.98
C PRO A 141 16.47 -16.01 9.57
N LEU A 142 15.27 -16.56 9.40
CA LEU A 142 14.58 -16.58 8.11
C LEU A 142 14.17 -15.20 7.62
N MET A 143 13.92 -14.26 8.53
CA MET A 143 13.58 -12.87 8.20
C MET A 143 14.80 -12.07 7.75
N PHE A 144 15.97 -12.42 8.20
CA PHE A 144 17.25 -11.77 7.86
C PHE A 144 18.03 -12.48 6.75
N GLU A 145 17.44 -13.46 6.06
CA GLU A 145 18.05 -14.08 4.87
C GLU A 145 18.39 -13.02 3.80
N ASP A 146 17.56 -11.97 3.68
CA ASP A 146 17.89 -10.80 2.87
C ASP A 146 18.83 -9.88 3.66
N SER A 147 20.10 -9.85 3.24
CA SER A 147 21.16 -9.06 3.88
C SER A 147 20.95 -7.54 3.84
N THR A 148 20.00 -7.06 3.06
CA THR A 148 19.64 -5.63 2.98
C THR A 148 18.85 -5.16 4.20
N ILE A 149 18.16 -6.08 4.90
CA ILE A 149 17.37 -5.78 6.10
C ILE A 149 18.31 -5.69 7.30
N LYS A 150 18.33 -4.52 7.96
CA LYS A 150 19.23 -4.24 9.09
C LYS A 150 18.51 -3.99 10.43
N ALA A 151 17.17 -3.90 10.41
CA ALA A 151 16.40 -3.57 11.59
C ALA A 151 15.18 -4.48 11.75
N LEU A 152 14.91 -4.91 12.98
CA LEU A 152 13.72 -5.68 13.34
C LEU A 152 12.78 -4.83 14.18
N LYS A 153 11.51 -4.75 13.76
CA LYS A 153 10.43 -4.19 14.54
C LYS A 153 9.70 -5.32 15.26
N VAL A 154 9.71 -5.34 16.57
CA VAL A 154 9.06 -6.37 17.38
C VAL A 154 7.70 -5.88 17.86
N LYS A 155 6.65 -6.68 17.68
CA LYS A 155 5.35 -6.48 18.29
C LYS A 155 5.29 -7.28 19.59
N LEU A 156 5.00 -6.59 20.69
CA LEU A 156 4.89 -7.17 22.03
C LEU A 156 3.42 -7.24 22.47
N GLY A 157 3.13 -8.14 23.39
CA GLY A 157 1.81 -8.37 23.97
C GLY A 157 1.33 -9.81 23.75
N ALA A 158 0.25 -10.19 24.41
CA ALA A 158 -0.41 -11.46 24.20
C ALA A 158 -1.48 -11.35 23.11
N PRO A 159 -1.78 -12.42 22.34
CA PRO A 159 -2.87 -12.42 21.37
C PRO A 159 -4.25 -12.14 21.99
N GLN A 160 -4.40 -12.41 23.30
CA GLN A 160 -5.63 -12.22 24.07
C GLN A 160 -5.69 -10.89 24.82
N GLY A 161 -4.69 -10.01 24.70
CA GLY A 161 -4.59 -8.74 25.42
C GLY A 161 -3.18 -8.49 25.99
N ILE A 162 -3.05 -7.44 26.79
CA ILE A 162 -1.75 -6.95 27.31
C ILE A 162 -1.31 -7.71 28.60
N GLU A 163 -1.91 -8.81 28.90
CA GLU A 163 -1.54 -9.61 30.06
C GLU A 163 -0.49 -10.66 29.70
N ALA A 164 0.76 -10.28 29.87
CA ALA A 164 1.90 -11.18 30.10
C ALA A 164 2.95 -10.44 30.90
#